data_0ec67045bd696892a635484b0266a3a3
#
_entry.id   0ec67045bd696892a635484b0266a3a3
#
_cell.length_a   1.000
_cell.length_b   1.000
_cell.length_c   1.000
_cell.angle_alpha   90.00
_cell.angle_beta   90.00
_cell.angle_gamma   90.00
#
_symmetry.space_group_name_H-M   'P 1'
#
loop_
_entity.id
_entity.type
_entity.pdbx_description
1 polymer ?
#
loop_
_entity_poly.entity_id
_entity_poly.type
_entity_poly.pdbx_seq_one_letter_code
_entity_poly.pdbx_strand_id
1 'polypeptide(L)'
;FSETHKYEGIDYGEYISLGEKLNSFGTDGFSAVFRGNTMKKYMMEDSERYSKCNSTPFLWGYVMADGAVYGCSAYLLDERFEYGNLNEFTFKDIWQGEKRKKNFHYVLNELDIKECRKNCRMDEANRYLFALKENQVPHVNFI
;
A
#
# COMPACT_ATOMS: atom_id res chain seq x y z
N PHE A 1 5.12 7.15 10.51
CA PHE A 1 5.69 6.07 11.31
C PHE A 1 4.96 4.78 10.98
N SER A 2 5.50 4.01 10.10
CA SER A 2 4.96 2.68 9.84
C SER A 2 5.83 1.67 10.56
N GLU A 3 5.36 1.17 11.69
CA GLU A 3 5.93 -0.03 12.29
C GLU A 3 5.50 -1.22 11.41
N THR A 4 6.19 -1.39 10.28
CA THR A 4 5.83 -2.39 9.28
C THR A 4 5.90 -3.81 9.82
N HIS A 5 6.70 -4.04 10.87
CA HIS A 5 6.96 -5.35 11.48
C HIS A 5 6.20 -5.58 12.80
N LYS A 6 5.39 -4.63 13.26
CA LYS A 6 4.69 -4.73 14.56
C LYS A 6 3.75 -5.93 14.70
N TYR A 7 3.28 -6.47 13.59
CA TYR A 7 2.31 -7.56 13.53
C TYR A 7 2.91 -8.87 13.04
N GLU A 8 4.22 -8.96 12.98
CA GLU A 8 4.91 -10.22 12.68
C GLU A 8 4.76 -11.19 13.87
N GLY A 9 4.57 -12.46 13.56
CA GLY A 9 4.41 -13.50 14.57
C GLY A 9 2.99 -13.67 15.12
N ILE A 10 2.00 -12.92 14.64
CA ILE A 10 0.59 -13.15 14.96
C ILE A 10 0.03 -14.22 14.02
N ASP A 11 -0.44 -15.32 14.57
CA ASP A 11 -1.20 -16.31 13.78
C ASP A 11 -2.63 -15.83 13.57
N TYR A 12 -2.86 -15.24 12.39
CA TYR A 12 -4.19 -14.77 12.00
C TYR A 12 -5.14 -15.92 11.61
N GLY A 13 -4.63 -17.13 11.41
CA GLY A 13 -5.43 -18.31 11.05
C GLY A 13 -6.46 -18.65 12.11
N GLU A 14 -6.08 -18.53 13.38
CA GLU A 14 -6.99 -18.77 14.51
C GLU A 14 -8.20 -17.84 14.52
N TYR A 15 -8.07 -16.63 13.95
CA TYR A 15 -9.11 -15.61 13.96
C TYR A 15 -10.03 -15.65 12.73
N ILE A 16 -9.66 -16.34 11.67
CA ILE A 16 -10.48 -16.38 10.44
C ILE A 16 -11.83 -17.07 10.70
N SER A 17 -11.85 -18.10 11.52
CA SER A 17 -13.07 -18.81 11.91
C SER A 17 -14.07 -17.93 12.69
N LEU A 18 -13.61 -16.84 13.29
CA LEU A 18 -14.48 -15.88 13.97
C LEU A 18 -15.33 -15.04 13.01
N GLY A 19 -14.95 -14.98 11.72
CA GLY A 19 -15.67 -14.19 10.72
C GLY A 19 -17.12 -14.59 10.55
N GLU A 20 -17.39 -15.89 10.46
CA GLU A 20 -18.76 -16.42 10.35
C GLU A 20 -19.59 -16.12 11.61
N LYS A 21 -18.98 -16.33 12.78
CA LYS A 21 -19.62 -16.01 14.07
C LYS A 21 -19.91 -14.53 14.20
N LEU A 22 -19.00 -13.64 13.78
CA LEU A 22 -19.23 -12.20 13.83
C LEU A 22 -20.36 -11.76 12.87
N ASN A 23 -20.43 -12.33 11.69
CA ASN A 23 -21.51 -12.04 10.75
C ASN A 23 -22.90 -12.41 11.32
N SER A 24 -22.99 -13.43 12.17
CA SER A 24 -24.26 -13.84 12.82
C SER A 24 -24.79 -12.84 13.85
N PHE A 25 -24.00 -11.87 14.28
CA PHE A 25 -24.45 -10.80 15.18
C PHE A 25 -25.12 -9.62 14.44
N GLY A 26 -25.18 -9.67 13.10
CA GLY A 26 -25.88 -8.67 12.31
C GLY A 26 -27.39 -8.67 12.58
N THR A 27 -28.00 -7.49 12.59
CA THR A 27 -29.45 -7.26 12.67
C THR A 27 -29.84 -6.23 11.61
N ASP A 28 -31.16 -5.96 11.43
CA ASP A 28 -31.65 -4.98 10.45
C ASP A 28 -31.04 -3.57 10.60
N GLY A 29 -30.61 -3.21 11.80
CA GLY A 29 -30.00 -1.91 12.12
C GLY A 29 -28.51 -1.94 12.44
N PHE A 30 -27.88 -3.12 12.43
CA PHE A 30 -26.49 -3.29 12.81
C PHE A 30 -25.79 -4.35 11.95
N SER A 31 -24.62 -4.04 11.40
CA SER A 31 -23.79 -5.00 10.69
C SER A 31 -22.42 -5.15 11.34
N ALA A 32 -22.04 -6.39 11.63
CA ALA A 32 -20.68 -6.71 12.06
C ALA A 32 -19.81 -6.98 10.82
N VAL A 33 -18.71 -6.26 10.66
CA VAL A 33 -17.81 -6.42 9.51
C VAL A 33 -16.50 -7.04 9.97
N PHE A 34 -16.24 -8.26 9.51
CA PHE A 34 -14.98 -8.94 9.73
C PHE A 34 -14.03 -8.74 8.55
N ARG A 35 -12.84 -8.19 8.80
CA ARG A 35 -11.84 -7.91 7.76
C ARG A 35 -10.95 -9.13 7.45
N GLY A 36 -11.54 -10.27 7.15
CA GLY A 36 -10.83 -11.51 6.89
C GLY A 36 -9.81 -11.42 5.75
N ASN A 37 -10.10 -10.65 4.70
CA ASN A 37 -9.16 -10.43 3.60
C ASN A 37 -7.87 -9.74 4.05
N THR A 38 -7.96 -8.83 5.02
CA THR A 38 -6.77 -8.20 5.62
C THR A 38 -5.91 -9.23 6.34
N MET A 39 -6.53 -10.11 7.12
CA MET A 39 -5.81 -11.18 7.84
C MET A 39 -5.15 -12.16 6.88
N LYS A 40 -5.85 -12.57 5.82
CA LYS A 40 -5.29 -13.43 4.77
C LYS A 40 -4.04 -12.84 4.14
N LYS A 41 -3.99 -11.51 3.93
CA LYS A 41 -2.79 -10.85 3.37
C LYS A 41 -1.57 -10.96 4.28
N TYR A 42 -1.76 -10.96 5.61
CA TYR A 42 -0.65 -11.18 6.54
C TYR A 42 -0.15 -12.62 6.56
N MET A 43 -1.01 -13.60 6.22
CA MET A 43 -0.68 -15.01 6.16
C MET A 43 0.00 -15.42 4.83
N MET A 44 -0.09 -14.56 3.80
CA MET A 44 0.52 -14.85 2.50
C MET A 44 2.04 -14.93 2.60
N GLU A 45 2.62 -15.91 1.92
CA GLU A 45 4.05 -16.00 1.73
C GLU A 45 4.57 -14.85 0.86
N ASP A 46 5.83 -14.47 1.06
CA ASP A 46 6.43 -13.38 0.28
C ASP A 46 6.48 -13.69 -1.22
N SER A 47 6.57 -14.98 -1.58
CA SER A 47 6.51 -15.46 -2.96
C SER A 47 5.18 -15.23 -3.67
N GLU A 48 4.09 -15.03 -2.91
CA GLU A 48 2.75 -14.76 -3.43
C GLU A 48 2.49 -13.27 -3.65
N ARG A 49 3.48 -12.43 -3.34
CA ARG A 49 3.41 -10.97 -3.55
C ARG A 49 4.11 -10.57 -4.84
N TYR A 50 3.75 -9.39 -5.32
CA TYR A 50 4.54 -8.71 -6.35
C TYR A 50 5.94 -8.36 -5.84
N SER A 51 6.92 -8.36 -6.72
CA SER A 51 8.32 -8.07 -6.38
C SER A 51 8.68 -6.58 -6.39
N LYS A 52 7.82 -5.73 -6.96
CA LYS A 52 8.06 -4.28 -7.12
C LYS A 52 6.79 -3.47 -6.82
N CYS A 53 6.97 -2.28 -6.24
CA CYS A 53 5.89 -1.33 -6.09
C CYS A 53 5.75 -0.48 -7.37
N ASN A 54 4.67 -0.70 -8.11
CA ASN A 54 4.36 0.05 -9.32
C ASN A 54 3.27 1.12 -9.09
N SER A 55 2.76 1.29 -7.87
CA SER A 55 1.61 2.16 -7.60
C SER A 55 1.99 3.49 -6.96
N THR A 56 2.76 3.50 -5.87
CA THR A 56 2.97 4.73 -5.07
C THR A 56 3.66 5.85 -5.84
N PRO A 57 4.72 5.62 -6.65
CA PRO A 57 5.38 6.71 -7.36
C PRO A 57 4.50 7.39 -8.40
N PHE A 58 3.46 6.70 -8.87
CA PHE A 58 2.61 7.18 -9.95
C PHE A 58 1.28 7.74 -9.48
N LEU A 59 0.66 7.06 -8.50
CA LEU A 59 -0.76 7.21 -8.18
C LEU A 59 -1.02 7.80 -6.80
N TRP A 60 0.04 7.97 -5.98
CA TRP A 60 -0.14 8.28 -4.58
C TRP A 60 0.62 9.53 -4.15
N GLY A 61 -0.07 10.43 -3.48
CA GLY A 61 0.50 11.54 -2.74
C GLY A 61 -0.19 11.64 -1.38
N TYR A 62 0.58 11.73 -0.32
CA TYR A 62 0.08 11.88 1.05
C TYR A 62 0.49 13.25 1.57
N VAL A 63 -0.51 14.08 1.91
CA VAL A 63 -0.28 15.41 2.46
C VAL A 63 -0.48 15.37 3.97
N MET A 64 0.53 15.78 4.71
CA MET A 64 0.51 15.89 6.15
C MET A 64 -0.06 17.22 6.62
N ALA A 65 -0.42 17.31 7.91
CA ALA A 65 -1.00 18.52 8.49
C ALA A 65 -0.05 19.75 8.48
N ASP A 66 1.25 19.50 8.46
CA ASP A 66 2.30 20.52 8.35
C ASP A 66 2.61 20.93 6.89
N GLY A 67 1.85 20.40 5.94
CA GLY A 67 2.03 20.66 4.51
C GLY A 67 3.04 19.76 3.82
N ALA A 68 3.76 18.88 4.52
CA ALA A 68 4.71 17.96 3.92
C ALA A 68 4.01 16.93 3.02
N VAL A 69 4.58 16.65 1.85
CA VAL A 69 4.03 15.72 0.86
C VAL A 69 4.92 14.50 0.75
N TYR A 70 4.32 13.31 0.98
CA TYR A 70 5.01 12.03 0.94
C TYR A 70 4.47 11.12 -0.16
N GLY A 71 5.34 10.28 -0.71
CA GLY A 71 4.98 9.30 -1.74
C GLY A 71 4.33 8.04 -1.20
N CYS A 72 4.41 7.76 0.10
CA CYS A 72 3.86 6.56 0.69
C CYS A 72 3.48 6.74 2.16
N SER A 73 2.28 6.31 2.55
CA SER A 73 1.84 6.35 3.96
C SER A 73 2.56 5.34 4.87
N ALA A 74 3.30 4.39 4.31
CA ALA A 74 4.12 3.46 5.07
C ALA A 74 5.47 4.07 5.49
N TYR A 75 5.92 5.08 4.77
CA TYR A 75 7.22 5.72 4.93
C TYR A 75 7.07 7.22 5.23
N LEU A 76 6.08 7.58 6.06
CA LEU A 76 5.97 8.96 6.57
C LEU A 76 7.18 9.27 7.44
N LEU A 77 7.70 10.49 7.33
CA LEU A 77 8.90 10.98 8.00
C LEU A 77 10.22 10.34 7.51
N ASP A 78 10.19 9.58 6.42
CA ASP A 78 11.38 9.09 5.73
C ASP A 78 11.70 10.06 4.58
N GLU A 79 12.87 10.68 4.61
CA GLU A 79 13.32 11.67 3.63
C GLU A 79 13.34 11.14 2.20
N ARG A 80 13.53 9.83 2.02
CA ARG A 80 13.50 9.18 0.70
C ARG A 80 12.12 9.25 0.05
N PHE A 81 11.06 9.41 0.86
CA PHE A 81 9.66 9.45 0.43
C PHE A 81 9.04 10.85 0.54
N GLU A 82 9.78 11.84 1.03
CA GLU A 82 9.34 13.22 1.09
C GLU A 82 9.56 13.92 -0.26
N TYR A 83 8.50 14.47 -0.82
CA TYR A 83 8.54 15.18 -2.10
C TYR A 83 8.75 16.69 -1.95
N GLY A 84 8.34 17.27 -0.83
CA GLY A 84 8.42 18.70 -0.53
C GLY A 84 7.30 19.15 0.41
N ASN A 85 7.14 20.48 0.56
CA ASN A 85 6.16 21.07 1.45
C ASN A 85 5.31 22.12 0.73
N LEU A 86 3.98 22.05 0.91
CA LEU A 86 3.01 22.94 0.29
C LEU A 86 3.07 24.38 0.83
N ASN A 87 3.72 24.61 1.96
CA ASN A 87 3.99 25.97 2.46
C ASN A 87 5.12 26.67 1.70
N GLU A 88 5.91 25.91 0.93
CA GLU A 88 7.10 26.41 0.22
C GLU A 88 6.90 26.39 -1.30
N PHE A 89 6.21 25.36 -1.80
CA PHE A 89 6.08 25.09 -3.24
C PHE A 89 4.63 24.77 -3.61
N THR A 90 4.26 25.00 -4.87
CA THR A 90 2.97 24.52 -5.39
C THR A 90 2.97 22.98 -5.48
N PHE A 91 1.80 22.36 -5.38
CA PHE A 91 1.69 20.90 -5.57
C PHE A 91 2.24 20.46 -6.94
N LYS A 92 2.06 21.27 -7.98
CA LYS A 92 2.59 20.98 -9.31
C LYS A 92 4.13 20.90 -9.30
N ASP A 93 4.80 21.87 -8.65
CA ASP A 93 6.25 21.89 -8.57
C ASP A 93 6.79 20.70 -7.77
N ILE A 94 6.13 20.37 -6.65
CA ILE A 94 6.46 19.19 -5.84
C ILE A 94 6.30 17.91 -6.67
N TRP A 95 5.16 17.77 -7.36
CA TRP A 95 4.83 16.58 -8.14
C TRP A 95 5.75 16.35 -9.35
N GLN A 96 6.22 17.42 -9.96
CA GLN A 96 7.17 17.38 -11.08
C GLN A 96 8.63 17.48 -10.64
N GLY A 97 8.86 17.67 -9.33
CA GLY A 97 10.17 17.96 -8.74
C GLY A 97 11.13 16.76 -8.70
N GLU A 98 12.39 17.09 -8.46
CA GLU A 98 13.48 16.10 -8.45
C GLU A 98 13.40 15.12 -7.28
N LYS A 99 12.89 15.53 -6.11
CA LYS A 99 12.71 14.63 -4.96
C LYS A 99 11.78 13.47 -5.33
N ARG A 100 10.64 13.75 -5.98
CA ARG A 100 9.72 12.70 -6.45
C ARG A 100 10.35 11.81 -7.51
N LYS A 101 11.11 12.35 -8.45
CA LYS A 101 11.82 11.56 -9.47
C LYS A 101 12.84 10.62 -8.84
N LYS A 102 13.60 11.07 -7.86
CA LYS A 102 14.54 10.24 -7.11
C LYS A 102 13.81 9.12 -6.36
N ASN A 103 12.71 9.44 -5.68
CA ASN A 103 11.87 8.42 -5.03
C ASN A 103 11.34 7.40 -6.03
N PHE A 104 10.91 7.84 -7.20
CA PHE A 104 10.47 6.97 -8.30
C PHE A 104 11.55 5.93 -8.65
N HIS A 105 12.79 6.37 -8.87
CA HIS A 105 13.90 5.48 -9.17
C HIS A 105 14.20 4.53 -8.01
N TYR A 106 14.22 5.05 -6.79
CA TYR A 106 14.43 4.25 -5.58
C TYR A 106 13.37 3.14 -5.44
N VAL A 107 12.09 3.50 -5.55
CA VAL A 107 10.99 2.53 -5.37
C VAL A 107 10.99 1.44 -6.44
N LEU A 108 11.34 1.77 -7.68
CA LEU A 108 11.37 0.80 -8.77
C LEU A 108 12.61 -0.12 -8.75
N ASN A 109 13.74 0.36 -8.28
CA ASN A 109 15.00 -0.34 -8.46
C ASN A 109 15.62 -0.87 -7.16
N GLU A 110 15.42 -0.18 -6.04
CA GLU A 110 16.15 -0.44 -4.81
C GLU A 110 15.24 -0.93 -3.66
N LEU A 111 13.99 -0.45 -3.57
CA LEU A 111 13.09 -0.81 -2.50
C LEU A 111 12.81 -2.32 -2.47
N ASP A 112 13.20 -2.98 -1.39
CA ASP A 112 12.77 -4.36 -1.14
C ASP A 112 11.32 -4.37 -0.65
N ILE A 113 10.45 -5.01 -1.41
CA ILE A 113 9.03 -5.11 -1.09
C ILE A 113 8.76 -5.92 0.18
N LYS A 114 9.70 -6.74 0.63
CA LYS A 114 9.61 -7.49 1.88
C LYS A 114 9.63 -6.56 3.10
N GLU A 115 10.29 -5.40 2.99
CA GLU A 115 10.28 -4.37 4.02
C GLU A 115 8.95 -3.61 4.12
N CYS A 116 8.07 -3.75 3.10
CA CYS A 116 6.77 -3.11 3.09
C CYS A 116 5.72 -3.95 3.83
N ARG A 117 4.83 -3.26 4.54
CA ARG A 117 3.69 -3.92 5.19
C ARG A 117 2.85 -4.71 4.18
N LYS A 118 2.45 -5.93 4.54
CA LYS A 118 1.65 -6.83 3.70
C LYS A 118 0.25 -6.25 3.39
N ASN A 119 -0.37 -5.58 4.35
CA ASN A 119 -1.66 -4.92 4.16
C ASN A 119 -1.50 -3.44 3.75
N CYS A 120 -0.99 -3.20 2.56
CA CYS A 120 -0.87 -1.87 1.97
C CYS A 120 -2.22 -1.41 1.38
N ARG A 121 -2.55 -0.13 1.51
CA ARG A 121 -3.77 0.44 0.87
C ARG A 121 -3.74 0.34 -0.64
N MET A 122 -2.54 0.36 -1.23
CA MET A 122 -2.34 0.24 -2.68
C MET A 122 -2.06 -1.20 -3.12
N ASP A 123 -2.27 -2.19 -2.26
CA ASP A 123 -1.94 -3.58 -2.55
C ASP A 123 -2.68 -4.10 -3.79
N GLU A 124 -3.99 -3.90 -3.88
CA GLU A 124 -4.78 -4.36 -5.03
C GLU A 124 -4.38 -3.65 -6.32
N ALA A 125 -4.20 -2.32 -6.26
CA ALA A 125 -3.73 -1.56 -7.41
C ALA A 125 -2.35 -2.05 -7.86
N ASN A 126 -1.45 -2.31 -6.92
CA ASN A 126 -0.10 -2.76 -7.25
C ASN A 126 -0.06 -4.19 -7.79
N ARG A 127 -0.91 -5.09 -7.29
CA ARG A 127 -1.09 -6.45 -7.85
C ARG A 127 -1.54 -6.38 -9.30
N TYR A 128 -2.54 -5.55 -9.60
CA TYR A 128 -3.04 -5.37 -10.96
C TYR A 128 -1.95 -4.78 -11.88
N LEU A 129 -1.26 -3.71 -11.46
CA LEU A 129 -0.20 -3.09 -12.24
C LEU A 129 1.00 -4.02 -12.47
N PHE A 130 1.31 -4.85 -11.49
CA PHE A 130 2.36 -5.85 -11.61
C PHE A 130 1.96 -6.94 -12.61
N ALA A 131 0.76 -7.49 -12.49
CA ALA A 131 0.24 -8.49 -13.42
C ALA A 131 0.14 -7.94 -14.85
N LEU A 132 -0.23 -6.67 -15.00
CA LEU A 132 -0.26 -5.97 -16.28
C LEU A 132 1.13 -5.88 -16.91
N LYS A 133 2.12 -5.49 -16.13
CA LYS A 133 3.52 -5.38 -16.56
C LYS A 133 4.13 -6.73 -16.95
N GLU A 134 3.77 -7.79 -16.23
CA GLU A 134 4.22 -9.15 -16.48
C GLU A 134 3.38 -9.88 -17.55
N ASN A 135 2.50 -9.17 -18.28
CA ASN A 135 1.62 -9.72 -19.31
C ASN A 135 0.72 -10.88 -18.81
N GLN A 136 0.35 -10.86 -17.53
CA GLN A 136 -0.51 -11.89 -16.92
C GLN A 136 -2.00 -11.57 -17.05
N VAL A 137 -2.35 -10.36 -17.47
CA VAL A 137 -3.74 -9.93 -17.66
C VAL A 137 -4.14 -10.12 -19.11
N PRO A 138 -5.12 -10.99 -19.42
CA PRO A 138 -5.60 -11.17 -20.77
C PRO A 138 -6.35 -9.91 -21.23
N HIS A 139 -6.29 -9.63 -22.54
CA HIS A 139 -7.06 -8.56 -23.20
C HIS A 139 -6.82 -7.14 -22.66
N VAL A 140 -5.59 -6.83 -22.28
CA VAL A 140 -5.19 -5.53 -21.73
C VAL A 140 -5.55 -4.34 -22.63
N ASN A 141 -5.67 -4.56 -23.94
CA ASN A 141 -5.95 -3.51 -24.92
C ASN A 141 -7.46 -3.32 -25.20
N PHE A 142 -8.32 -4.05 -24.52
CA PHE A 142 -9.76 -3.85 -24.59
C PHE A 142 -10.19 -2.88 -23.48
N ILE A 143 -10.21 -1.61 -23.82
CA ILE A 143 -10.86 -0.56 -23.04
C ILE A 143 -12.08 -0.14 -23.83
#